data_0e0a280c180ef060f143c6c68e93b4f4
#
_entry.id   0e0a280c180ef060f143c6c68e93b4f4
#
_cell.length_a   1.000
_cell.length_b   1.000
_cell.length_c   1.000
_cell.angle_alpha   90.00
_cell.angle_beta   90.00
_cell.angle_gamma   90.00
#
_symmetry.space_group_name_H-M   'P 1'
#
loop_
_entity.id
_entity.type
_entity.pdbx_description
1 polymer ?
#
loop_
_entity_poly.entity_id
_entity_poly.type
_entity_poly.pdbx_seq_one_letter_code
_entity_poly.pdbx_strand_id
1 'polypeptide(L)'
;MKEFWSADEECYRYDTIHMLILDNEDIYAGAVVSKGMFTNMTPEDVITKWDIEDIFYDKLVEYCQDTDDIKIATEDMKYIMSAIYKALDNAGVGKYWKPVSGTFEQYTITEEDLCDGL
;
A
#
# COMPACT_ATOMS: atom_id res chain seq x y z
N MET A 1 -3.35 12.89 -2.32
CA MET A 1 -4.15 11.64 -2.33
C MET A 1 -4.85 11.48 -3.67
N LYS A 2 -5.04 10.26 -4.08
CA LYS A 2 -5.66 9.93 -5.35
C LYS A 2 -6.73 8.87 -5.15
N GLU A 3 -7.85 8.97 -5.87
CA GLU A 3 -8.92 8.00 -5.84
C GLU A 3 -8.66 6.88 -6.84
N PHE A 4 -8.84 5.64 -6.40
CA PHE A 4 -8.80 4.46 -7.26
C PHE A 4 -10.08 3.65 -7.10
N TRP A 5 -10.45 2.96 -8.17
CA TRP A 5 -11.67 2.17 -8.27
C TRP A 5 -11.34 0.68 -8.42
N SER A 6 -12.24 -0.16 -7.89
CA SER A 6 -12.13 -1.61 -7.98
C SER A 6 -13.48 -2.24 -8.30
N ALA A 7 -13.47 -3.23 -9.19
CA ALA A 7 -14.66 -4.00 -9.52
C ALA A 7 -14.93 -5.11 -8.49
N ASP A 8 -13.93 -5.52 -7.73
CA ASP A 8 -13.97 -6.69 -6.85
C ASP A 8 -13.61 -6.43 -5.38
N GLU A 9 -13.40 -5.18 -5.01
CA GLU A 9 -12.95 -4.76 -3.66
C GLU A 9 -11.53 -5.23 -3.28
N GLU A 10 -10.80 -5.85 -4.21
CA GLU A 10 -9.44 -6.36 -3.96
C GLU A 10 -8.38 -5.58 -4.72
N CYS A 11 -8.59 -5.33 -6.00
CA CYS A 11 -7.62 -4.65 -6.86
C CYS A 11 -8.10 -3.26 -7.26
N TYR A 12 -7.53 -2.24 -6.64
CA TYR A 12 -7.86 -0.82 -6.91
C TYR A 12 -6.90 -0.26 -7.94
N ARG A 13 -7.17 -0.54 -9.22
CA ARG A 13 -6.28 -0.21 -10.34
C ARG A 13 -6.83 0.80 -11.35
N TYR A 14 -8.08 1.21 -11.21
CA TYR A 14 -8.71 2.12 -12.15
C TYR A 14 -8.70 3.54 -11.62
N ASP A 15 -8.17 4.48 -12.41
CA ASP A 15 -8.11 5.89 -12.04
C ASP A 15 -9.48 6.56 -12.04
N THR A 16 -10.38 6.06 -12.89
CA THR A 16 -11.75 6.59 -13.02
C THR A 16 -12.74 5.46 -13.15
N ILE A 17 -14.02 5.78 -12.85
CA ILE A 17 -15.10 4.82 -13.06
C ILE A 17 -15.25 4.44 -14.53
N HIS A 18 -14.96 5.35 -15.46
CA HIS A 18 -15.04 5.08 -16.89
C HIS A 18 -14.04 4.01 -17.34
N MET A 19 -12.81 4.07 -16.80
CA MET A 19 -11.81 3.04 -17.10
C MET A 19 -12.23 1.68 -16.57
N LEU A 20 -12.85 1.65 -15.38
CA LEU A 20 -13.38 0.42 -14.81
C LEU A 20 -14.47 -0.17 -15.70
N ILE A 21 -15.39 0.65 -16.16
CA ILE A 21 -16.51 0.22 -17.04
C ILE A 21 -15.98 -0.32 -18.37
N LEU A 22 -15.02 0.37 -18.97
CA LEU A 22 -14.45 -0.04 -20.25
C LEU A 22 -13.75 -1.39 -20.19
N ASP A 23 -13.12 -1.70 -19.05
CA ASP A 23 -12.38 -2.95 -18.86
C ASP A 23 -13.27 -4.11 -18.40
N ASN A 24 -14.51 -3.84 -18.00
CA ASN A 24 -15.47 -4.83 -17.49
C ASN A 24 -16.75 -4.81 -18.34
N GLU A 25 -16.71 -5.49 -19.48
CA GLU A 25 -17.81 -5.51 -20.45
C GLU A 25 -19.16 -5.97 -19.89
N ASP A 26 -19.12 -6.83 -18.90
CA ASP A 26 -20.34 -7.41 -18.29
C ASP A 26 -20.97 -6.51 -17.21
N ILE A 27 -20.38 -5.33 -16.97
CA ILE A 27 -20.88 -4.45 -15.92
C ILE A 27 -22.22 -3.82 -16.33
N TYR A 28 -23.13 -3.68 -15.39
CA TYR A 28 -24.50 -3.24 -15.66
C TYR A 28 -24.93 -2.16 -14.65
N ALA A 29 -25.98 -1.42 -14.99
CA ALA A 29 -26.60 -0.46 -14.07
C ALA A 29 -27.16 -1.19 -12.85
N GLY A 30 -26.80 -0.72 -11.67
CA GLY A 30 -27.13 -1.38 -10.40
C GLY A 30 -26.00 -2.22 -9.84
N ALA A 31 -24.97 -2.51 -10.62
CA ALA A 31 -23.78 -3.21 -10.12
C ALA A 31 -23.06 -2.36 -9.07
N VAL A 32 -22.56 -3.02 -8.03
CA VAL A 32 -21.85 -2.34 -6.94
C VAL A 32 -20.33 -2.52 -7.12
N VAL A 33 -19.62 -1.41 -7.14
CA VAL A 33 -18.17 -1.38 -7.20
C VAL A 33 -17.65 -0.63 -5.98
N SER A 34 -16.34 -0.60 -5.82
CA SER A 34 -15.72 0.06 -4.67
C SER A 34 -14.74 1.12 -5.10
N LYS A 35 -14.58 2.15 -4.29
CA LYS A 35 -13.56 3.17 -4.48
C LYS A 35 -12.92 3.54 -3.15
N GLY A 36 -11.70 4.04 -3.21
CA GLY A 36 -10.99 4.48 -2.03
C GLY A 36 -9.89 5.46 -2.37
N MET A 37 -9.44 6.19 -1.36
CA MET A 37 -8.34 7.12 -1.52
C MET A 37 -7.02 6.43 -1.21
N PHE A 38 -5.99 6.78 -1.98
CA PHE A 38 -4.65 6.26 -1.83
C PHE A 38 -3.66 7.41 -1.73
N THR A 39 -2.57 7.18 -1.04
CA THR A 39 -1.45 8.11 -0.96
C THR A 39 -0.17 7.40 -1.36
N ASN A 40 0.84 8.15 -1.74
CA ASN A 40 2.12 7.56 -2.10
C ASN A 40 2.76 6.86 -0.91
N MET A 41 3.42 5.74 -1.17
CA MET A 41 4.19 5.03 -0.15
C MET A 41 5.45 5.81 0.21
N THR A 42 5.87 5.66 1.46
CA THR A 42 7.11 6.20 1.97
C THR A 42 8.02 5.05 2.41
N PRO A 43 9.32 5.28 2.59
CA PRO A 43 10.21 4.23 3.10
C PRO A 43 9.75 3.63 4.42
N GLU A 44 9.14 4.43 5.30
CA GLU A 44 8.61 3.97 6.59
C GLU A 44 7.47 2.98 6.44
N ASP A 45 6.77 2.99 5.31
CA ASP A 45 5.72 2.01 5.02
C ASP A 45 6.28 0.64 4.69
N VAL A 46 7.53 0.57 4.26
CA VAL A 46 8.19 -0.68 3.84
C VAL A 46 8.87 -1.34 5.02
N ILE A 47 9.61 -0.58 5.81
CA ILE A 47 10.41 -1.13 6.91
C ILE A 47 10.52 -0.11 8.06
N THR A 48 10.48 -0.62 9.29
CA THR A 48 10.64 0.17 10.51
C THR A 48 11.81 -0.35 11.32
N LYS A 49 12.22 0.41 12.33
CA LYS A 49 13.27 -0.03 13.28
C LYS A 49 12.92 -1.34 13.97
N TRP A 50 11.62 -1.58 14.20
CA TRP A 50 11.14 -2.82 14.84
C TRP A 50 11.40 -4.02 13.94
N ASP A 51 11.25 -3.86 12.64
CA ASP A 51 11.54 -4.92 11.67
C ASP A 51 13.02 -5.30 11.70
N ILE A 52 13.91 -4.33 11.81
CA ILE A 52 15.35 -4.56 11.91
C ILE A 52 15.70 -5.30 13.20
N GLU A 53 15.13 -4.89 14.32
CA GLU A 53 15.33 -5.54 15.62
C GLU A 53 14.83 -6.99 15.60
N ASP A 54 13.66 -7.23 14.98
CA ASP A 54 13.09 -8.57 14.87
C ASP A 54 13.96 -9.51 14.03
N ILE A 55 14.46 -9.01 12.91
CA ILE A 55 15.36 -9.78 12.03
C ILE A 55 16.64 -10.16 12.79
N PHE A 56 17.20 -9.21 13.51
CA PHE A 56 18.42 -9.43 14.28
C PHE A 56 18.18 -10.46 15.40
N TYR A 57 17.06 -10.31 16.12
CA TYR A 57 16.66 -11.25 17.16
C TYR A 57 16.50 -12.66 16.62
N ASP A 58 15.75 -12.83 15.52
CA ASP A 58 15.48 -14.13 14.91
C ASP A 58 16.79 -14.84 14.49
N LYS A 59 17.75 -14.08 13.97
CA LYS A 59 19.04 -14.64 13.58
C LYS A 59 19.86 -15.08 14.76
N LEU A 60 19.87 -14.34 15.84
CA LEU A 60 20.59 -14.71 17.06
C LEU A 60 19.98 -15.94 17.73
N VAL A 61 18.65 -16.06 17.74
CA VAL A 61 17.95 -17.25 18.22
C VAL A 61 18.33 -18.48 17.38
N GLU A 62 18.37 -18.32 16.07
CA GLU A 62 18.75 -19.39 15.14
C GLU A 62 20.16 -19.94 15.44
N TYR A 63 21.08 -19.08 15.85
CA TYR A 63 22.43 -19.47 16.22
C TYR A 63 22.61 -19.79 17.70
N CYS A 64 21.54 -19.92 18.44
CA CYS A 64 21.53 -20.25 19.88
C CYS A 64 22.33 -19.26 20.73
N GLN A 65 22.30 -17.98 20.36
CA GLN A 65 22.94 -16.91 21.14
C GLN A 65 22.03 -16.41 22.25
N ASP A 66 22.66 -15.81 23.28
CA ASP A 66 21.91 -15.15 24.32
C ASP A 66 21.19 -13.92 23.75
N THR A 67 19.87 -13.88 23.93
CA THR A 67 19.02 -12.84 23.34
C THR A 67 18.49 -11.83 24.39
N ASP A 68 18.85 -11.99 25.67
CA ASP A 68 18.31 -11.17 26.74
C ASP A 68 18.69 -9.69 26.64
N ASP A 69 19.86 -9.40 26.06
CA ASP A 69 20.40 -8.05 25.92
C ASP A 69 20.52 -7.57 24.48
N ILE A 70 19.74 -8.15 23.55
CA ILE A 70 19.76 -7.70 22.16
C ILE A 70 19.25 -6.28 22.06
N LYS A 71 20.16 -5.38 21.74
CA LYS A 71 19.81 -3.96 21.62
C LYS A 71 20.73 -3.27 20.66
N ILE A 72 20.14 -2.70 19.63
CA ILE A 72 20.88 -1.84 18.71
C ILE A 72 20.88 -0.44 19.32
N ALA A 73 22.05 0.15 19.47
CA ALA A 73 22.16 1.49 20.03
C ALA A 73 21.37 2.49 19.16
N THR A 74 20.75 3.48 19.81
CA THR A 74 19.90 4.46 19.13
C THR A 74 20.61 5.16 17.97
N GLU A 75 21.87 5.52 18.15
CA GLU A 75 22.65 6.18 17.08
C GLU A 75 22.91 5.26 15.91
N ASP A 76 23.23 3.99 16.19
CA ASP A 76 23.46 2.99 15.15
C ASP A 76 22.15 2.69 14.39
N MET A 77 21.04 2.62 15.10
CA MET A 77 19.73 2.43 14.49
C MET A 77 19.38 3.59 13.55
N LYS A 78 19.62 4.82 13.97
CA LYS A 78 19.39 5.99 13.11
C LYS A 78 20.22 5.91 11.83
N TYR A 79 21.46 5.47 11.93
CA TYR A 79 22.34 5.33 10.79
C TYR A 79 21.82 4.26 9.82
N ILE A 80 21.44 3.11 10.35
CA ILE A 80 20.89 2.01 9.57
C ILE A 80 19.62 2.43 8.85
N MET A 81 18.67 3.03 9.57
CA MET A 81 17.39 3.45 9.01
C MET A 81 17.58 4.54 7.96
N SER A 82 18.47 5.49 8.19
CA SER A 82 18.78 6.53 7.23
C SER A 82 19.29 5.98 5.91
N ALA A 83 20.19 5.00 5.99
CA ALA A 83 20.75 4.33 4.80
C ALA A 83 19.68 3.55 4.03
N ILE A 84 18.85 2.80 4.75
CA ILE A 84 17.77 2.02 4.15
C ILE A 84 16.73 2.94 3.50
N TYR A 85 16.31 4.00 4.18
CA TYR A 85 15.30 4.93 3.66
C TYR A 85 15.79 5.64 2.42
N LYS A 86 17.05 6.05 2.41
CA LYS A 86 17.66 6.65 1.22
C LYS A 86 17.67 5.68 0.04
N ALA A 87 18.02 4.42 0.30
CA ALA A 87 18.03 3.38 -0.73
C ALA A 87 16.63 3.12 -1.28
N LEU A 88 15.61 3.09 -0.43
CA LEU A 88 14.22 2.90 -0.84
C LEU A 88 13.70 4.09 -1.65
N ASP A 89 14.04 5.32 -1.26
CA ASP A 89 13.70 6.51 -2.04
C ASP A 89 14.33 6.44 -3.43
N ASN A 90 15.59 6.07 -3.51
CA ASN A 90 16.31 5.91 -4.78
C ASN A 90 15.71 4.80 -5.64
N ALA A 91 15.17 3.75 -5.01
CA ALA A 91 14.50 2.66 -5.70
C ALA A 91 13.11 3.05 -6.22
N GLY A 92 12.58 4.21 -5.81
CA GLY A 92 11.31 4.73 -6.30
C GLY A 92 10.09 4.26 -5.52
N VAL A 93 10.22 4.03 -4.21
CA VAL A 93 9.09 3.61 -3.37
C VAL A 93 7.90 4.57 -3.48
N GLY A 94 8.17 5.86 -3.69
CA GLY A 94 7.13 6.88 -3.85
C GLY A 94 6.27 6.75 -5.10
N LYS A 95 6.61 5.86 -6.04
CA LYS A 95 5.79 5.57 -7.22
C LYS A 95 4.60 4.67 -6.89
N TYR A 96 4.64 4.00 -5.75
CA TYR A 96 3.61 3.05 -5.35
C TYR A 96 2.60 3.72 -4.42
N TRP A 97 1.40 3.17 -4.38
CA TRP A 97 0.27 3.73 -3.66
C TRP A 97 -0.14 2.80 -2.53
N LYS A 98 -0.53 3.37 -1.40
CA LYS A 98 -1.08 2.64 -0.27
C LYS A 98 -2.47 3.15 0.07
N PRO A 99 -3.36 2.28 0.56
CA PRO A 99 -4.72 2.69 0.92
C PRO A 99 -4.73 3.60 2.15
N VAL A 100 -5.66 4.55 2.15
CA VAL A 100 -5.93 5.41 3.31
C VAL A 100 -7.16 4.87 4.03
N SER A 101 -7.00 4.44 5.28
CA SER A 101 -8.08 3.88 6.10
C SER A 101 -9.26 4.83 6.20
N GLY A 102 -10.47 4.26 6.18
CA GLY A 102 -11.70 5.02 6.37
C GLY A 102 -12.19 5.78 5.15
N THR A 103 -11.52 5.62 4.00
CA THR A 103 -11.92 6.32 2.76
C THR A 103 -12.63 5.41 1.77
N PHE A 104 -12.68 4.11 2.05
CA PHE A 104 -13.28 3.13 1.13
C PHE A 104 -14.80 3.15 1.24
N GLU A 105 -15.45 3.19 0.08
CA GLU A 105 -16.90 3.18 0.01
C GLU A 105 -17.39 2.43 -1.21
N GLN A 106 -18.61 1.93 -1.12
CA GLN A 106 -19.27 1.27 -2.24
C GLN A 106 -19.95 2.32 -3.13
N TYR A 107 -19.99 2.04 -4.42
CA TYR A 107 -20.65 2.88 -5.40
C TYR A 107 -21.52 2.03 -6.31
N THR A 108 -22.76 2.44 -6.51
CA THR A 108 -23.69 1.75 -7.41
C THR A 108 -23.63 2.39 -8.80
N ILE A 109 -23.29 1.58 -9.79
CA ILE A 109 -23.21 2.03 -11.20
C ILE A 109 -24.59 2.48 -11.66
N THR A 110 -24.67 3.63 -12.27
CA THR A 110 -25.91 4.19 -12.85
C THR A 110 -25.90 4.03 -14.38
N GLU A 111 -27.09 4.14 -14.99
CA GLU A 111 -27.19 4.15 -16.44
C GLU A 111 -26.41 5.30 -17.06
N GLU A 112 -26.38 6.45 -16.39
CA GLU A 112 -25.62 7.62 -16.83
C GLU A 112 -24.13 7.32 -16.89
N ASP A 113 -23.59 6.59 -15.91
CA ASP A 113 -22.18 6.19 -15.91
C ASP A 113 -21.84 5.34 -17.14
N LEU A 114 -22.75 4.44 -17.52
CA LEU A 114 -22.57 3.57 -18.69
C LEU A 114 -22.64 4.36 -19.99
N CYS A 115 -23.51 5.35 -20.08
CA CYS A 115 -23.63 6.22 -21.26
C CYS A 115 -22.41 7.12 -21.43
N ASP A 116 -21.92 7.70 -20.34
CA ASP A 116 -20.76 8.60 -20.38
C ASP A 116 -19.45 7.84 -20.70
N GLY A 117 -19.42 6.54 -20.43
CA GLY A 117 -18.28 5.68 -20.74
C GLY A 117 -18.13 5.33 -22.24
N LEU A 118 -19.11 5.73 -23.03
CA LEU A 118 -19.12 5.53 -24.46
C LEU A 118 -18.67 6.80 -25.17
#